data_9fa8ff87202d6e08bc8066a4f7a5ead4
#
_entry.id   9fa8ff87202d6e08bc8066a4f7a5ead4
#
_cell.length_a   1.000
_cell.length_b   1.000
_cell.length_c   1.000
_cell.angle_alpha   90.00
_cell.angle_beta   90.00
_cell.angle_gamma   90.00
#
_symmetry.space_group_name_H-M   'P 1'
#
loop_
_entity.id
_entity.type
_entity.pdbx_description
1 polymer ?
#
loop_
_entity_poly.entity_id
_entity_poly.type
_entity_poly.pdbx_seq_one_letter_code
_entity_poly.pdbx_strand_id
1 'polypeptide(L)'
;MLKKVMIKITSKCEELADSLFDRFFAEENFEDGDFEADDYALEEALNRVADVEFDFSKDNEKEEDDGIIEIYTEGRLRTTAERVSLTYEETEITGMEGAKTVVSFLKSQPELVTMTRTGEVNTALVFEPKKRHICCYKTPYMPFELCVRTVSLDNRIESDGELVLDYVIEIRGATAEHNKLFMKIFE
;
A
#
# COMPACT_ATOMS: atom_id res chain seq x y z
N MET A 1 -20.80 15.60 -5.18
CA MET A 1 -20.33 16.66 -4.29
C MET A 1 -18.81 16.70 -4.36
N LEU A 2 -18.18 17.86 -4.27
CA LEU A 2 -16.72 18.00 -4.22
C LEU A 2 -16.40 18.86 -2.99
N LYS A 3 -15.51 18.34 -2.12
CA LYS A 3 -15.07 19.05 -0.90
C LYS A 3 -13.55 19.12 -0.86
N LYS A 4 -13.00 20.24 -0.37
CA LYS A 4 -11.61 20.35 0.04
C LYS A 4 -11.52 19.76 1.46
N VAL A 5 -10.54 18.92 1.71
CA VAL A 5 -10.38 18.19 2.96
C VAL A 5 -8.91 18.18 3.38
N MET A 6 -8.66 17.99 4.67
CA MET A 6 -7.35 17.61 5.19
C MET A 6 -7.28 16.12 5.36
N ILE A 7 -6.14 15.54 5.08
CA ILE A 7 -5.91 14.09 5.15
C ILE A 7 -4.70 13.87 6.07
N LYS A 8 -4.88 13.01 7.08
CA LYS A 8 -3.78 12.40 7.81
C LYS A 8 -3.55 11.03 7.19
N ILE A 9 -2.30 10.74 6.85
CA ILE A 9 -1.87 9.43 6.34
C ILE A 9 -0.81 8.93 7.30
N THR A 10 -1.03 7.76 7.86
CA THR A 10 -0.04 7.05 8.66
C THR A 10 0.27 5.75 7.94
N SER A 11 1.52 5.53 7.61
CA SER A 11 1.98 4.30 6.96
C SER A 11 3.13 3.67 7.72
N LYS A 12 3.12 2.34 7.76
CA LYS A 12 4.25 1.53 8.20
C LYS A 12 4.60 0.57 7.08
N CYS A 13 5.87 0.54 6.72
CA CYS A 13 6.43 -0.40 5.77
C CYS A 13 7.45 -1.27 6.51
N GLU A 14 7.28 -2.58 6.44
CA GLU A 14 8.26 -3.55 6.91
C GLU A 14 8.84 -4.25 5.67
N GLU A 15 10.11 -3.98 5.40
CA GLU A 15 10.84 -4.70 4.37
C GLU A 15 11.13 -6.12 4.88
N LEU A 16 10.55 -7.10 4.21
CA LEU A 16 10.70 -8.51 4.60
C LEU A 16 11.91 -9.18 3.93
N ALA A 17 12.65 -8.42 3.15
CA ALA A 17 13.61 -8.95 2.16
C ALA A 17 15.04 -8.45 2.24
N ASP A 18 15.59 -8.10 3.41
CA ASP A 18 17.04 -7.87 3.52
C ASP A 18 17.91 -9.03 3.01
N SER A 19 17.33 -10.24 2.90
CA SER A 19 18.06 -11.41 2.39
C SER A 19 17.66 -11.83 0.97
N LEU A 20 16.47 -11.48 0.48
CA LEU A 20 15.99 -11.91 -0.83
C LEU A 20 16.28 -10.86 -1.91
N PHE A 21 16.18 -9.57 -1.61
CA PHE A 21 16.48 -8.52 -2.56
C PHE A 21 17.99 -8.49 -2.87
N ASP A 22 18.86 -8.58 -1.85
CA ASP A 22 20.30 -8.68 -2.01
C ASP A 22 20.73 -9.96 -2.74
N ARG A 23 20.03 -11.08 -2.56
CA ARG A 23 20.25 -12.30 -3.32
C ARG A 23 19.85 -12.19 -4.79
N PHE A 24 18.77 -11.51 -5.11
CA PHE A 24 18.30 -11.38 -6.48
C PHE A 24 19.11 -10.40 -7.33
N PHE A 25 19.73 -9.39 -6.72
CA PHE A 25 20.53 -8.39 -7.44
C PHE A 25 22.04 -8.60 -7.33
N ALA A 26 22.52 -9.43 -6.39
CA ALA A 26 23.95 -9.73 -6.23
C ALA A 26 24.45 -10.88 -7.11
N GLU A 27 23.58 -11.73 -7.65
CA GLU A 27 23.97 -12.81 -8.55
C GLU A 27 23.70 -12.44 -10.01
N GLU A 28 24.72 -11.91 -10.70
CA GLU A 28 24.75 -11.69 -12.17
C GLU A 28 24.74 -12.99 -12.99
N ASN A 29 24.33 -14.14 -12.44
CA ASN A 29 24.31 -15.41 -13.17
C ASN A 29 22.92 -16.05 -13.05
N PHE A 30 22.00 -15.67 -13.94
CA PHE A 30 20.77 -16.41 -14.17
C PHE A 30 21.01 -17.52 -15.20
N GLU A 31 21.17 -18.76 -14.75
CA GLU A 31 20.85 -19.92 -15.57
C GLU A 31 19.37 -20.27 -15.33
N ASP A 32 18.64 -20.47 -16.43
CA ASP A 32 17.22 -20.86 -16.44
C ASP A 32 17.00 -22.15 -15.61
N GLY A 33 16.49 -22.01 -14.41
CA GLY A 33 16.09 -23.12 -13.56
C GLY A 33 14.77 -22.82 -12.86
N ASP A 34 13.81 -23.71 -12.99
CA ASP A 34 12.48 -23.67 -12.37
C ASP A 34 12.59 -23.47 -10.86
N PHE A 35 12.15 -22.29 -10.38
CA PHE A 35 12.09 -21.99 -8.96
C PHE A 35 10.72 -22.39 -8.42
N GLU A 36 10.63 -23.57 -7.83
CA GLU A 36 9.50 -23.95 -6.97
C GLU A 36 9.68 -23.26 -5.61
N ALA A 37 8.96 -22.14 -5.41
CA ALA A 37 8.86 -21.51 -4.11
C ALA A 37 8.13 -22.44 -3.15
N ASP A 38 8.76 -22.74 -2.01
CA ASP A 38 8.16 -23.54 -0.95
C ASP A 38 7.04 -22.72 -0.28
N ASP A 39 5.79 -22.92 -0.74
CA ASP A 39 4.59 -22.21 -0.30
C ASP A 39 4.38 -22.31 1.23
N TYR A 40 4.89 -23.34 1.88
CA TYR A 40 4.79 -23.56 3.32
C TYR A 40 5.63 -22.60 4.16
N ALA A 41 6.83 -22.29 3.74
CA ALA A 41 7.69 -21.35 4.45
C ALA A 41 7.15 -19.91 4.37
N LEU A 42 6.47 -19.59 3.27
CA LEU A 42 5.84 -18.31 3.04
C LEU A 42 4.59 -18.12 3.93
N GLU A 43 3.73 -19.17 4.04
CA GLU A 43 2.55 -19.15 4.91
C GLU A 43 2.94 -19.03 6.40
N GLU A 44 4.00 -19.71 6.82
CA GLU A 44 4.45 -19.65 8.22
C GLU A 44 5.04 -18.28 8.59
N ALA A 45 5.78 -17.64 7.69
CA ALA A 45 6.28 -16.29 7.88
C ALA A 45 5.13 -15.26 7.95
N LEU A 46 4.11 -15.42 7.10
CA LEU A 46 2.93 -14.56 7.05
C LEU A 46 2.02 -14.69 8.26
N ASN A 47 1.85 -15.90 8.79
CA ASN A 47 1.06 -16.13 10.00
C ASN A 47 1.73 -15.50 11.23
N ARG A 48 3.06 -15.43 11.29
CA ARG A 48 3.79 -14.72 12.37
C ARG A 48 3.59 -13.22 12.34
N VAL A 49 3.39 -12.63 11.15
CA VAL A 49 3.17 -11.19 10.99
C VAL A 49 1.70 -10.81 11.18
N ALA A 50 0.77 -11.71 10.87
CA ALA A 50 -0.67 -11.48 11.00
C ALA A 50 -1.16 -11.40 12.45
N ASP A 51 -0.44 -12.02 13.41
CA ASP A 51 -0.80 -12.02 14.84
C ASP A 51 -0.35 -10.78 15.61
N VAL A 52 0.32 -9.81 14.95
CA VAL A 52 0.67 -8.54 15.56
C VAL A 52 -0.51 -7.57 15.44
N GLU A 53 -1.35 -7.50 16.47
CA GLU A 53 -2.35 -6.43 16.62
C GLU A 53 -1.62 -5.07 16.70
N PHE A 54 -1.68 -4.30 15.62
CA PHE A 54 -1.11 -2.97 15.59
C PHE A 54 -2.14 -1.96 16.09
N ASP A 55 -1.95 -1.51 17.31
CA ASP A 55 -2.79 -0.48 17.95
C ASP A 55 -2.22 0.92 17.66
N PHE A 56 -2.80 1.62 16.70
CA PHE A 56 -2.46 3.01 16.36
C PHE A 56 -2.79 4.02 17.48
N SER A 57 -3.42 3.57 18.58
CA SER A 57 -3.83 4.45 19.69
C SER A 57 -2.76 4.62 20.77
N LYS A 58 -1.68 3.87 20.74
CA LYS A 58 -0.61 3.96 21.72
C LYS A 58 0.45 4.97 21.28
N ASP A 59 0.27 6.21 21.71
CA ASP A 59 1.36 7.18 21.86
C ASP A 59 2.33 6.62 22.91
N ASN A 60 3.40 5.99 22.51
CA ASN A 60 4.45 5.55 23.41
C ASN A 60 5.76 6.24 23.08
N GLU A 61 6.19 7.03 24.05
CA GLU A 61 7.51 7.56 24.24
C GLU A 61 8.56 6.43 24.22
N LYS A 62 9.07 6.10 23.04
CA LYS A 62 10.40 5.53 22.81
C LYS A 62 10.82 5.87 21.40
N GLU A 63 11.88 6.65 21.26
CA GLU A 63 12.62 6.91 20.03
C GLU A 63 13.32 5.60 19.56
N GLU A 64 12.54 4.65 19.03
CA GLU A 64 13.01 3.68 18.07
C GLU A 64 12.38 4.10 16.77
N ASP A 65 13.15 4.20 15.69
CA ASP A 65 12.67 4.48 14.33
C ASP A 65 11.79 3.31 13.89
N ASP A 66 10.52 3.36 14.25
CA ASP A 66 9.55 2.28 14.03
C ASP A 66 9.15 2.16 12.55
N GLY A 67 9.80 2.90 11.64
CA GLY A 67 9.45 2.94 10.23
C GLY A 67 8.05 3.50 9.96
N ILE A 68 7.48 4.23 10.93
CA ILE A 68 6.17 4.87 10.79
C ILE A 68 6.33 6.25 10.16
N ILE A 69 5.64 6.47 9.04
CA ILE A 69 5.57 7.77 8.38
C ILE A 69 4.19 8.35 8.63
N GLU A 70 4.14 9.58 9.15
CA GLU A 70 2.92 10.34 9.34
C GLU A 70 2.94 11.62 8.51
N ILE A 71 1.90 11.83 7.70
CA ILE A 71 1.81 12.95 6.77
C ILE A 71 0.44 13.62 6.91
N TYR A 72 0.46 14.96 6.88
CA TYR A 72 -0.75 15.77 6.73
C TYR A 72 -0.71 16.49 5.39
N THR A 73 -1.74 16.29 4.56
CA THR A 73 -1.82 16.91 3.24
C THR A 73 -3.23 17.39 2.93
N GLU A 74 -3.33 18.38 2.04
CA GLU A 74 -4.61 18.82 1.51
C GLU A 74 -5.07 17.89 0.40
N GLY A 75 -6.38 17.62 0.36
CA GLY A 75 -6.96 16.77 -0.67
C GLY A 75 -8.33 17.27 -1.13
N ARG A 76 -8.87 16.54 -2.10
CA ARG A 76 -10.20 16.75 -2.65
C ARG A 76 -10.99 15.46 -2.60
N LEU A 77 -12.05 15.46 -1.80
CA LEU A 77 -13.00 14.36 -1.73
C LEU A 77 -14.16 14.63 -2.70
N ARG A 78 -14.29 13.76 -3.70
CA ARG A 78 -15.39 13.78 -4.66
C ARG A 78 -16.31 12.60 -4.43
N THR A 79 -17.58 12.89 -4.10
CA THR A 79 -18.62 11.88 -3.94
C THR A 79 -19.67 12.07 -5.02
N THR A 80 -19.93 11.02 -5.78
CA THR A 80 -21.01 10.91 -6.77
C THR A 80 -22.08 9.92 -6.28
N ALA A 81 -23.09 9.64 -7.08
CA ALA A 81 -24.08 8.60 -6.76
C ALA A 81 -23.45 7.20 -6.70
N GLU A 82 -22.43 6.93 -7.51
CA GLU A 82 -21.86 5.60 -7.74
C GLU A 82 -20.45 5.42 -7.15
N ARG A 83 -19.67 6.52 -7.02
CA ARG A 83 -18.23 6.45 -6.72
C ARG A 83 -17.83 7.50 -5.69
N VAL A 84 -16.90 7.11 -4.85
CA VAL A 84 -16.12 8.02 -4.01
C VAL A 84 -14.69 8.05 -4.52
N SER A 85 -14.07 9.23 -4.56
CA SER A 85 -12.66 9.39 -4.90
C SER A 85 -12.02 10.50 -4.07
N LEU A 86 -10.91 10.19 -3.44
CA LEU A 86 -10.04 11.08 -2.70
C LEU A 86 -8.79 11.34 -3.53
N THR A 87 -8.46 12.60 -3.76
CA THR A 87 -7.29 13.00 -4.56
C THR A 87 -6.40 13.91 -3.73
N TYR A 88 -5.09 13.64 -3.70
CA TYR A 88 -4.09 14.48 -3.04
C TYR A 88 -2.76 14.43 -3.80
N GLU A 89 -1.84 15.32 -3.45
CA GLU A 89 -0.47 15.33 -3.96
C GLU A 89 0.46 14.71 -2.92
N GLU A 90 1.37 13.87 -3.38
CA GLU A 90 2.39 13.24 -2.55
C GLU A 90 3.43 14.27 -2.12
N THR A 91 3.98 14.08 -0.93
CA THR A 91 5.01 14.95 -0.35
C THR A 91 6.40 14.33 -0.54
N GLU A 92 7.44 15.12 -0.29
CA GLU A 92 8.84 14.67 -0.34
C GLU A 92 9.10 13.44 0.57
N ILE A 93 8.44 13.38 1.72
CA ILE A 93 8.58 12.29 2.71
C ILE A 93 8.24 10.92 2.12
N THR A 94 7.32 10.86 1.16
CA THR A 94 6.95 9.62 0.48
C THR A 94 7.93 9.20 -0.62
N GLY A 95 8.94 10.03 -0.91
CA GLY A 95 9.86 9.83 -2.04
C GLY A 95 9.21 10.01 -3.42
N MET A 96 7.97 10.54 -3.46
CA MET A 96 7.17 10.71 -4.70
C MET A 96 6.64 12.12 -4.83
N GLU A 97 7.44 13.12 -4.44
CA GLU A 97 7.05 14.54 -4.47
C GLU A 97 6.41 14.94 -5.80
N GLY A 98 5.29 15.64 -5.73
CA GLY A 98 4.54 16.12 -6.89
C GLY A 98 3.75 15.04 -7.63
N ALA A 99 3.83 13.77 -7.25
CA ALA A 99 2.95 12.76 -7.78
C ALA A 99 1.51 12.98 -7.26
N LYS A 100 0.55 12.76 -8.14
CA LYS A 100 -0.87 12.82 -7.80
C LYS A 100 -1.41 11.45 -7.48
N THR A 101 -1.93 11.27 -6.28
CA THR A 101 -2.56 10.03 -5.82
C THR A 101 -4.09 10.18 -5.79
N VAL A 102 -4.77 9.16 -6.31
CA VAL A 102 -6.23 9.03 -6.27
C VAL A 102 -6.61 7.70 -5.66
N VAL A 103 -7.25 7.74 -4.50
CA VAL A 103 -7.89 6.59 -3.85
C VAL A 103 -9.36 6.59 -4.23
N SER A 104 -9.89 5.49 -4.77
CA SER A 104 -11.29 5.44 -5.22
C SER A 104 -11.90 4.06 -5.07
N PHE A 105 -13.23 4.04 -4.90
CA PHE A 105 -14.04 2.84 -4.86
C PHE A 105 -15.47 3.12 -5.37
N LEU A 106 -16.16 2.05 -5.79
CA LEU A 106 -17.58 2.10 -6.10
C LEU A 106 -18.38 1.91 -4.80
N LYS A 107 -19.45 2.68 -4.62
CA LYS A 107 -20.34 2.54 -3.45
C LYS A 107 -21.04 1.19 -3.37
N SER A 108 -21.22 0.53 -4.51
CA SER A 108 -21.74 -0.84 -4.60
C SER A 108 -20.73 -1.92 -4.23
N GLN A 109 -19.43 -1.56 -4.16
CA GLN A 109 -18.32 -2.46 -3.86
C GLN A 109 -17.28 -1.71 -3.03
N PRO A 110 -17.61 -1.31 -1.78
CA PRO A 110 -16.68 -0.53 -0.94
C PRO A 110 -15.44 -1.31 -0.51
N GLU A 111 -15.48 -2.63 -0.58
CA GLU A 111 -14.36 -3.54 -0.32
C GLU A 111 -13.36 -3.66 -1.47
N LEU A 112 -13.64 -3.07 -2.63
CA LEU A 112 -12.71 -3.00 -3.76
C LEU A 112 -12.20 -1.56 -3.89
N VAL A 113 -11.01 -1.31 -3.37
CA VAL A 113 -10.37 0.01 -3.39
C VAL A 113 -9.24 0.02 -4.41
N THR A 114 -9.15 1.09 -5.19
CA THR A 114 -8.02 1.33 -6.11
C THR A 114 -7.25 2.56 -5.67
N MET A 115 -5.92 2.48 -5.70
CA MET A 115 -5.02 3.60 -5.49
C MET A 115 -4.17 3.78 -6.75
N THR A 116 -4.36 4.90 -7.43
CA THR A 116 -3.56 5.23 -8.62
C THR A 116 -2.64 6.39 -8.31
N ARG A 117 -1.39 6.29 -8.70
CA ARG A 117 -0.40 7.37 -8.65
C ARG A 117 0.01 7.77 -10.05
N THR A 118 0.12 9.06 -10.29
CA THR A 118 0.51 9.62 -11.58
C THR A 118 1.53 10.72 -11.35
N GLY A 119 2.70 10.57 -11.95
CA GLY A 119 3.83 11.48 -11.80
C GLY A 119 5.06 10.90 -12.49
N GLU A 120 6.22 11.04 -11.91
CA GLU A 120 7.44 10.41 -12.39
C GLU A 120 7.31 8.88 -12.39
N VAL A 121 6.69 8.34 -11.34
CA VAL A 121 6.28 6.94 -11.24
C VAL A 121 4.78 6.84 -11.42
N ASN A 122 4.33 5.92 -12.29
CA ASN A 122 2.91 5.67 -12.50
C ASN A 122 2.55 4.26 -12.06
N THR A 123 1.58 4.15 -11.15
CA THR A 123 1.13 2.88 -10.61
C THR A 123 -0.38 2.86 -10.39
N ALA A 124 -0.96 1.66 -10.43
CA ALA A 124 -2.35 1.41 -10.07
C ALA A 124 -2.40 0.16 -9.20
N LEU A 125 -2.58 0.34 -7.90
CA LEU A 125 -2.72 -0.72 -6.93
C LEU A 125 -4.21 -1.01 -6.72
N VAL A 126 -4.55 -2.30 -6.60
CA VAL A 126 -5.91 -2.77 -6.36
C VAL A 126 -5.92 -3.56 -5.07
N PHE A 127 -6.82 -3.17 -4.16
CA PHE A 127 -6.98 -3.79 -2.85
C PHE A 127 -8.36 -4.44 -2.76
N GLU A 128 -8.38 -5.73 -2.50
CA GLU A 128 -9.60 -6.50 -2.27
C GLU A 128 -9.27 -7.61 -1.25
N PRO A 129 -9.99 -7.69 -0.11
CA PRO A 129 -9.63 -8.59 0.98
C PRO A 129 -9.46 -10.04 0.53
N LYS A 130 -8.37 -10.67 0.97
CA LYS A 130 -8.01 -12.07 0.67
C LYS A 130 -7.79 -12.37 -0.82
N LYS A 131 -7.55 -11.33 -1.64
CA LYS A 131 -7.23 -11.50 -3.06
C LYS A 131 -5.85 -10.95 -3.39
N ARG A 132 -5.36 -11.41 -4.54
CA ARG A 132 -4.10 -11.02 -5.16
C ARG A 132 -4.40 -10.35 -6.49
N HIS A 133 -3.85 -9.15 -6.70
CA HIS A 133 -4.00 -8.40 -7.94
C HIS A 133 -2.63 -8.07 -8.52
N ILE A 134 -2.41 -8.45 -9.77
CA ILE A 134 -1.22 -8.06 -10.51
C ILE A 134 -1.38 -6.60 -10.94
N CYS A 135 -0.40 -5.79 -10.61
CA CYS A 135 -0.36 -4.36 -10.84
C CYS A 135 0.88 -4.00 -11.67
N CYS A 136 0.73 -3.04 -12.57
CA CYS A 136 1.84 -2.52 -13.35
C CYS A 136 2.45 -1.31 -12.64
N TYR A 137 3.77 -1.33 -12.45
CA TYR A 137 4.55 -0.26 -11.87
C TYR A 137 5.47 0.31 -12.96
N LYS A 138 5.20 1.53 -13.39
CA LYS A 138 5.95 2.18 -14.47
C LYS A 138 6.89 3.22 -13.89
N THR A 139 8.19 2.95 -13.99
CA THR A 139 9.25 3.91 -13.68
C THR A 139 9.73 4.60 -14.96
N PRO A 140 10.54 5.68 -14.86
CA PRO A 140 11.18 6.30 -16.02
C PRO A 140 12.12 5.35 -16.79
N TYR A 141 12.61 4.31 -16.12
CA TYR A 141 13.60 3.37 -16.70
C TYR A 141 12.94 2.18 -17.36
N MET A 142 12.02 1.52 -16.66
CA MET A 142 11.33 0.33 -17.18
C MET A 142 10.04 0.05 -16.42
N PRO A 143 9.02 -0.50 -17.08
CA PRO A 143 7.86 -1.04 -16.38
C PRO A 143 8.21 -2.40 -15.77
N PHE A 144 7.63 -2.72 -14.61
CA PHE A 144 7.65 -4.05 -14.04
C PHE A 144 6.30 -4.39 -13.41
N GLU A 145 6.07 -5.66 -13.18
CA GLU A 145 4.86 -6.17 -12.55
C GLU A 145 5.14 -6.45 -11.08
N LEU A 146 4.18 -6.09 -10.24
CA LEU A 146 4.13 -6.48 -8.84
C LEU A 146 2.76 -7.07 -8.53
N CYS A 147 2.67 -7.88 -7.49
CA CYS A 147 1.41 -8.41 -7.00
C CYS A 147 1.09 -7.77 -5.65
N VAL A 148 -0.13 -7.24 -5.52
CA VAL A 148 -0.67 -6.75 -4.25
C VAL A 148 -1.56 -7.84 -3.67
N ARG A 149 -1.22 -8.36 -2.51
CA ARG A 149 -2.03 -9.28 -1.73
C ARG A 149 -2.61 -8.54 -0.54
N THR A 150 -3.90 -8.31 -0.55
CA THR A 150 -4.59 -7.62 0.54
C THR A 150 -4.87 -8.59 1.69
N VAL A 151 -4.31 -8.33 2.86
CA VAL A 151 -4.55 -9.06 4.11
C VAL A 151 -5.89 -8.63 4.70
N SER A 152 -6.05 -7.33 4.93
CA SER A 152 -7.31 -6.76 5.39
C SER A 152 -7.56 -5.38 4.78
N LEU A 153 -8.84 -5.00 4.70
CA LEU A 153 -9.29 -3.70 4.25
C LEU A 153 -10.52 -3.31 5.07
N ASP A 154 -10.49 -2.13 5.69
CA ASP A 154 -11.63 -1.51 6.34
C ASP A 154 -11.84 -0.12 5.74
N ASN A 155 -12.90 0.01 4.93
CA ASN A 155 -13.24 1.24 4.23
C ASN A 155 -14.46 1.89 4.85
N ARG A 156 -14.23 2.88 5.69
CA ARG A 156 -15.24 3.72 6.34
C ARG A 156 -15.14 5.18 5.88
N ILE A 157 -14.64 5.45 4.66
CA ILE A 157 -14.50 6.83 4.15
C ILE A 157 -15.84 7.57 4.13
N GLU A 158 -16.95 6.91 3.80
CA GLU A 158 -18.25 7.57 3.73
C GLU A 158 -18.89 7.83 5.10
N SER A 159 -18.66 6.98 6.11
CA SER A 159 -19.23 7.11 7.45
C SER A 159 -18.35 7.92 8.40
N ASP A 160 -17.07 7.58 8.47
CA ASP A 160 -16.16 8.09 9.49
C ASP A 160 -14.99 8.86 8.91
N GLY A 161 -14.82 8.87 7.57
CA GLY A 161 -13.68 9.45 6.90
C GLY A 161 -12.39 8.62 7.06
N GLU A 162 -12.49 7.30 7.25
CA GLU A 162 -11.38 6.41 7.55
C GLU A 162 -11.19 5.32 6.49
N LEU A 163 -9.93 5.00 6.21
CA LEU A 163 -9.53 3.85 5.42
C LEU A 163 -8.34 3.19 6.09
N VAL A 164 -8.43 1.88 6.32
CA VAL A 164 -7.34 1.05 6.80
C VAL A 164 -7.04 -0.02 5.77
N LEU A 165 -5.78 -0.14 5.38
CA LEU A 165 -5.28 -1.16 4.46
C LEU A 165 -4.12 -1.89 5.13
N ASP A 166 -4.19 -3.21 5.07
CA ASP A 166 -3.09 -4.11 5.41
C ASP A 166 -2.83 -4.99 4.19
N TYR A 167 -1.63 -4.89 3.61
CA TYR A 167 -1.32 -5.56 2.36
C TYR A 167 0.17 -5.86 2.21
N VAL A 168 0.45 -6.86 1.39
CA VAL A 168 1.79 -7.31 1.05
C VAL A 168 2.04 -7.01 -0.43
N ILE A 169 3.22 -6.50 -0.74
CA ILE A 169 3.74 -6.39 -2.09
C ILE A 169 4.64 -7.59 -2.36
N GLU A 170 4.36 -8.27 -3.45
CA GLU A 170 5.14 -9.40 -3.95
C GLU A 170 5.76 -9.02 -5.29
N ILE A 171 7.06 -9.26 -5.44
CA ILE A 171 7.80 -9.05 -6.68
C ILE A 171 8.33 -10.41 -7.13
N ARG A 172 7.99 -10.82 -8.37
CA ARG A 172 8.36 -12.13 -8.94
C ARG A 172 7.97 -13.32 -8.05
N GLY A 173 6.85 -13.22 -7.33
CA GLY A 173 6.35 -14.27 -6.46
C GLY A 173 6.98 -14.33 -5.06
N ALA A 174 7.95 -13.48 -4.76
CA ALA A 174 8.51 -13.34 -3.41
C ALA A 174 7.88 -12.14 -2.70
N THR A 175 7.61 -12.27 -1.40
CA THR A 175 7.16 -11.16 -0.57
C THR A 175 8.30 -10.17 -0.40
N ALA A 176 8.09 -8.93 -0.83
CA ALA A 176 9.07 -7.86 -0.74
C ALA A 176 8.80 -6.95 0.47
N GLU A 177 7.54 -6.56 0.65
CA GLU A 177 7.15 -5.57 1.65
C GLU A 177 5.80 -5.92 2.28
N HIS A 178 5.67 -5.68 3.58
CA HIS A 178 4.40 -5.67 4.29
C HIS A 178 4.07 -4.23 4.67
N ASN A 179 2.91 -3.76 4.21
CA ASN A 179 2.50 -2.38 4.35
C ASN A 179 1.19 -2.27 5.13
N LYS A 180 1.16 -1.37 6.11
CA LYS A 180 -0.05 -0.93 6.79
C LYS A 180 -0.26 0.55 6.52
N LEU A 181 -1.44 0.91 6.02
CA LEU A 181 -1.83 2.28 5.70
C LEU A 181 -3.11 2.65 6.43
N PHE A 182 -3.05 3.73 7.18
CA PHE A 182 -4.23 4.36 7.76
C PHE A 182 -4.40 5.75 7.17
N MET A 183 -5.60 6.06 6.68
CA MET A 183 -5.97 7.39 6.21
C MET A 183 -7.16 7.91 7.03
N LYS A 184 -7.05 9.15 7.51
CA LYS A 184 -8.14 9.89 8.16
C LYS A 184 -8.40 11.19 7.43
N ILE A 185 -9.66 11.40 7.06
CA ILE A 185 -10.14 12.60 6.38
C ILE A 185 -10.82 13.52 7.39
N PHE A 186 -10.42 14.78 7.40
CA PHE A 186 -11.02 15.84 8.21
C PHE A 186 -11.69 16.86 7.28
N GLU A 187 -12.91 17.25 7.59
CA GLU A 187 -13.66 18.30 6.90
C GLU A 187 -13.39 19.68 7.49
#